data_38a0b785602e7a95bc690e4993212c8c
#
_entry.id   38a0b785602e7a95bc690e4993212c8c
#
_cell.length_a   1.000
_cell.length_b   1.000
_cell.length_c   1.000
_cell.angle_alpha   90.00
_cell.angle_beta   90.00
_cell.angle_gamma   90.00
#
_symmetry.space_group_name_H-M   'P 1'
#
loop_
_entity.id
_entity.type
_entity.pdbx_description
1 polymer ?
#
loop_
_entity_poly.entity_id
_entity_poly.type
_entity_poly.pdbx_seq_one_letter_code
_entity_poly.pdbx_strand_id
1 'polypeptide(L)'
;MYTLLLLLVVQGSGSSFSDREYQGFSDFLDGVISCRGVTGGVLTLVKDERVVLTKSFGYYDLERRRKATVNTRFFIGSLTKAFTSAVIAKLLAEHPSYTWDTPIAHILGPSFRLANDLLSKSVNLRDVLAHKVGVPSNFSPLLVGFPENTTREDFVRHEPLYPLRTKFVYSNYMYVLAGFVAEKMGGKPWETLVKELLFEPLGMRDSGFVSDVKNFTQYPSAFAYVDGRLERVDQNLLFSVLPGGPAGSIYTTADDMNKWMNFNLGNGSISNGSVVIPDKYFTELHKEQMSSPFSKNNLYKPVYPVSDMTLSYCLGWVSSVYRGYRKIWHSGGIAGYSSLLWLFPDLKAGVFVTITGAKDNQYRPSLYTIASQASDLLLGNTPWLNESTSCTFPAPWKDLKSIQHGNPQKPHPELYWNITVSQTTYAGLYGHLAFGNMTITSDGDGILLNYGRFGRLRLLPINEQLFLGYFLDSLSFTTNSDGNTEPLVIDFKFNALGAVESIEFPVDLSVPQKTSFKRIDKFRSRYTRNYSVMTKAEGRGVGTFLSVTAAWCLFH
;
A
#
# COMPACT_ATOMS: atom_id res chain seq x y z
N MET A 1 -5.14 -45.45 4.55
CA MET A 1 -5.15 -45.38 3.07
C MET A 1 -4.83 -43.94 2.68
N TYR A 2 -3.54 -43.61 2.53
CA TYR A 2 -3.08 -42.26 2.21
C TYR A 2 -3.13 -42.10 0.70
N THR A 3 -4.01 -41.20 0.24
CA THR A 3 -4.11 -40.85 -1.18
C THR A 3 -3.02 -39.80 -1.48
N LEU A 4 -1.98 -40.25 -2.16
CA LEU A 4 -0.94 -39.41 -2.75
C LEU A 4 -1.61 -38.50 -3.80
N LEU A 5 -1.75 -37.21 -3.50
CA LEU A 5 -2.16 -36.24 -4.52
C LEU A 5 -0.93 -35.82 -5.30
N LEU A 6 -0.91 -36.20 -6.58
CA LEU A 6 0.10 -35.78 -7.55
C LEU A 6 0.13 -34.25 -7.63
N LEU A 7 1.22 -33.66 -7.15
CA LEU A 7 1.65 -32.32 -7.52
C LEU A 7 2.08 -32.36 -8.99
N LEU A 8 1.38 -31.63 -9.84
CA LEU A 8 1.88 -31.29 -11.17
C LEU A 8 3.07 -30.32 -11.01
N VAL A 9 4.24 -30.90 -10.79
CA VAL A 9 5.52 -30.24 -10.99
C VAL A 9 5.74 -30.20 -12.49
N VAL A 10 5.62 -29.03 -13.11
CA VAL A 10 6.18 -28.83 -14.44
C VAL A 10 7.70 -28.90 -14.26
N GLN A 11 8.26 -30.08 -14.43
CA GLN A 11 9.70 -30.28 -14.54
C GLN A 11 10.18 -29.71 -15.88
N GLY A 12 10.49 -28.43 -15.90
CA GLY A 12 11.43 -27.88 -16.85
C GLY A 12 12.82 -28.39 -16.44
N SER A 13 13.50 -29.12 -17.31
CA SER A 13 14.82 -29.66 -17.13
C SER A 13 15.81 -28.58 -16.66
N GLY A 14 16.16 -28.60 -15.35
CA GLY A 14 17.11 -27.69 -14.75
C GLY A 14 16.58 -27.01 -13.47
N SER A 15 16.03 -27.76 -12.49
CA SER A 15 15.82 -27.20 -11.15
C SER A 15 17.17 -26.88 -10.53
N SER A 16 17.38 -25.65 -10.08
CA SER A 16 18.62 -25.26 -9.39
C SER A 16 18.71 -25.85 -7.97
N PHE A 17 17.62 -26.45 -7.46
CA PHE A 17 17.55 -27.09 -6.16
C PHE A 17 17.66 -28.60 -6.29
N SER A 18 18.45 -29.21 -5.41
CA SER A 18 18.40 -30.65 -5.17
C SER A 18 17.06 -31.03 -4.51
N ASP A 19 16.64 -32.28 -4.63
CA ASP A 19 15.43 -32.81 -3.99
C ASP A 19 15.44 -32.55 -2.47
N ARG A 20 16.61 -32.64 -1.84
CA ARG A 20 16.80 -32.38 -0.41
C ARG A 20 16.57 -30.92 -0.07
N GLU A 21 17.09 -30.00 -0.86
CA GLU A 21 16.88 -28.55 -0.66
C GLU A 21 15.43 -28.17 -0.88
N TYR A 22 14.80 -28.74 -1.92
CA TYR A 22 13.37 -28.53 -2.19
C TYR A 22 12.51 -29.02 -1.02
N GLN A 23 12.74 -30.24 -0.53
CA GLN A 23 11.97 -30.78 0.59
C GLN A 23 12.21 -29.96 1.87
N GLY A 24 13.46 -29.64 2.20
CA GLY A 24 13.79 -28.82 3.35
C GLY A 24 13.16 -27.42 3.31
N PHE A 25 13.12 -26.80 2.12
CA PHE A 25 12.42 -25.53 1.94
C PHE A 25 10.90 -25.67 2.07
N SER A 26 10.33 -26.76 1.55
CA SER A 26 8.90 -27.05 1.68
C SER A 26 8.48 -27.20 3.14
N ASP A 27 9.23 -27.98 3.91
CA ASP A 27 8.97 -28.21 5.34
C ASP A 27 9.12 -26.92 6.15
N PHE A 28 10.13 -26.12 5.85
CA PHE A 28 10.32 -24.79 6.44
C PHE A 28 9.13 -23.86 6.15
N LEU A 29 8.69 -23.80 4.90
CA LEU A 29 7.56 -22.97 4.48
C LEU A 29 6.28 -23.39 5.19
N ASP A 30 6.00 -24.69 5.26
CA ASP A 30 4.83 -25.24 5.94
C ASP A 30 4.87 -24.92 7.46
N GLY A 31 6.06 -24.94 8.06
CA GLY A 31 6.29 -24.48 9.44
C GLY A 31 5.96 -23.01 9.63
N VAL A 32 6.46 -22.12 8.76
CA VAL A 32 6.17 -20.69 8.78
C VAL A 32 4.67 -20.43 8.65
N ILE A 33 4.00 -21.04 7.67
CA ILE A 33 2.57 -20.89 7.43
C ILE A 33 1.77 -21.25 8.68
N SER A 34 2.09 -22.40 9.28
CA SER A 34 1.40 -22.92 10.46
C SER A 34 1.58 -22.01 11.67
N CYS A 35 2.82 -21.70 12.07
CA CYS A 35 3.08 -20.98 13.32
C CYS A 35 2.74 -19.50 13.22
N ARG A 36 2.79 -18.90 12.04
CA ARG A 36 2.44 -17.50 11.82
C ARG A 36 0.99 -17.29 11.41
N GLY A 37 0.18 -18.34 11.30
CA GLY A 37 -1.25 -18.26 10.98
C GLY A 37 -1.53 -17.64 9.61
N VAL A 38 -0.66 -17.88 8.62
CA VAL A 38 -0.88 -17.44 7.24
C VAL A 38 -2.02 -18.25 6.64
N THR A 39 -3.07 -17.57 6.16
CA THR A 39 -4.27 -18.25 5.65
C THR A 39 -4.11 -18.77 4.24
N GLY A 40 -3.35 -18.06 3.40
CA GLY A 40 -3.06 -18.48 2.04
C GLY A 40 -2.05 -17.57 1.36
N GLY A 41 -1.47 -18.06 0.28
CA GLY A 41 -0.48 -17.30 -0.47
C GLY A 41 0.12 -18.05 -1.65
N VAL A 42 1.05 -17.37 -2.31
CA VAL A 42 1.85 -17.93 -3.39
C VAL A 42 3.27 -17.38 -3.31
N LEU A 43 4.23 -18.25 -3.64
CA LEU A 43 5.63 -17.93 -3.80
C LEU A 43 6.06 -18.33 -5.21
N THR A 44 6.90 -17.52 -5.86
CA THR A 44 7.58 -17.90 -7.08
C THR A 44 9.02 -17.39 -7.12
N LEU A 45 9.91 -18.22 -7.67
CA LEU A 45 11.35 -17.99 -7.78
C LEU A 45 11.75 -18.07 -9.24
N VAL A 46 12.54 -17.11 -9.69
CA VAL A 46 13.13 -17.13 -11.03
C VAL A 46 14.64 -17.02 -10.95
N LYS A 47 15.34 -17.65 -11.87
CA LYS A 47 16.78 -17.50 -12.08
C LYS A 47 17.13 -17.75 -13.53
N ASP A 48 18.00 -16.93 -14.11
CA ASP A 48 18.45 -17.05 -15.49
C ASP A 48 17.27 -17.23 -16.47
N GLU A 49 16.25 -16.36 -16.33
CA GLU A 49 15.00 -16.31 -17.12
C GLU A 49 14.08 -17.54 -16.93
N ARG A 50 14.41 -18.46 -16.05
CA ARG A 50 13.63 -19.68 -15.80
C ARG A 50 12.91 -19.61 -14.46
N VAL A 51 11.73 -20.19 -14.42
CA VAL A 51 11.02 -20.43 -13.16
C VAL A 51 11.70 -21.62 -12.47
N VAL A 52 12.28 -21.36 -11.29
CA VAL A 52 12.94 -22.39 -10.46
C VAL A 52 11.93 -23.11 -9.60
N LEU A 53 10.98 -22.36 -9.04
CA LEU A 53 9.93 -22.88 -8.17
C LEU A 53 8.72 -21.97 -8.23
N THR A 54 7.53 -22.56 -8.28
CA THR A 54 6.28 -21.86 -7.92
C THR A 54 5.49 -22.76 -6.98
N LYS A 55 5.11 -22.22 -5.81
CA LYS A 55 4.35 -22.96 -4.80
C LYS A 55 3.21 -22.09 -4.28
N SER A 56 1.99 -22.64 -4.32
CA SER A 56 0.82 -22.09 -3.62
C SER A 56 0.60 -22.83 -2.31
N PHE A 57 0.05 -22.14 -1.32
CA PHE A 57 -0.19 -22.69 0.00
C PHE A 57 -1.45 -22.10 0.63
N GLY A 58 -2.03 -22.84 1.59
CA GLY A 58 -3.23 -22.42 2.29
C GLY A 58 -4.45 -22.31 1.39
N TYR A 59 -5.30 -21.33 1.64
CA TYR A 59 -6.63 -21.21 1.04
C TYR A 59 -6.80 -19.82 0.41
N TYR A 60 -7.47 -19.77 -0.76
CA TYR A 60 -7.99 -18.50 -1.24
C TYR A 60 -9.39 -18.20 -0.63
N ASP A 61 -10.12 -19.23 -0.22
CA ASP A 61 -11.38 -19.13 0.53
C ASP A 61 -11.29 -20.10 1.72
N LEU A 62 -10.93 -19.57 2.89
CA LEU A 62 -10.72 -20.38 4.10
C LEU A 62 -12.03 -20.99 4.59
N GLU A 63 -13.14 -20.26 4.54
CA GLU A 63 -14.45 -20.68 5.02
C GLU A 63 -14.98 -21.87 4.21
N ARG A 64 -14.82 -21.83 2.88
CA ARG A 64 -15.22 -22.89 1.96
C ARG A 64 -14.10 -23.90 1.69
N ARG A 65 -12.97 -23.79 2.36
CA ARG A 65 -11.77 -24.64 2.22
C ARG A 65 -11.27 -24.79 0.76
N ARG A 66 -11.37 -23.71 -0.02
CA ARG A 66 -10.86 -23.69 -1.39
C ARG A 66 -9.38 -23.35 -1.37
N LYS A 67 -8.55 -24.27 -1.85
CA LYS A 67 -7.09 -24.13 -1.87
C LYS A 67 -6.64 -23.00 -2.79
N ALA A 68 -5.63 -22.24 -2.37
CA ALA A 68 -4.92 -21.34 -3.26
C ALA A 68 -4.19 -22.14 -4.35
N THR A 69 -4.07 -21.55 -5.52
CA THR A 69 -3.36 -22.12 -6.67
C THR A 69 -2.35 -21.10 -7.21
N VAL A 70 -1.44 -21.53 -8.08
CA VAL A 70 -0.48 -20.63 -8.73
C VAL A 70 -1.15 -19.56 -9.60
N ASN A 71 -2.39 -19.80 -10.02
CA ASN A 71 -3.22 -18.88 -10.80
C ASN A 71 -4.14 -18.01 -9.92
N THR A 72 -4.06 -18.14 -8.61
CA THR A 72 -4.84 -17.30 -7.70
C THR A 72 -4.38 -15.85 -7.80
N ARG A 73 -5.33 -14.93 -8.00
CA ARG A 73 -5.09 -13.49 -8.19
C ARG A 73 -5.01 -12.79 -6.85
N PHE A 74 -3.83 -12.30 -6.48
CA PHE A 74 -3.60 -11.54 -5.25
C PHE A 74 -3.42 -10.06 -5.55
N PHE A 75 -4.00 -9.19 -4.70
CA PHE A 75 -3.72 -7.76 -4.74
C PHE A 75 -2.33 -7.50 -4.16
N ILE A 76 -1.48 -6.76 -4.90
CA ILE A 76 -0.06 -6.60 -4.58
C ILE A 76 0.28 -5.24 -3.98
N GLY A 77 -0.71 -4.39 -3.75
CA GLY A 77 -0.52 -3.09 -3.11
C GLY A 77 0.61 -2.27 -3.77
N SER A 78 1.51 -1.74 -2.98
CA SER A 78 2.55 -0.80 -3.43
C SER A 78 3.57 -1.38 -4.42
N LEU A 79 3.60 -2.68 -4.71
CA LEU A 79 4.35 -3.19 -5.87
C LEU A 79 3.86 -2.56 -7.19
N THR A 80 2.62 -2.07 -7.23
CA THR A 80 2.03 -1.28 -8.33
C THR A 80 2.90 -0.09 -8.72
N LYS A 81 3.62 0.52 -7.78
CA LYS A 81 4.46 1.70 -8.03
C LYS A 81 5.55 1.45 -9.07
N ALA A 82 6.12 0.26 -9.07
CA ALA A 82 7.12 -0.13 -10.07
C ALA A 82 6.53 -0.16 -11.50
N PHE A 83 5.28 -0.60 -11.65
CA PHE A 83 4.57 -0.57 -12.94
C PHE A 83 4.28 0.87 -13.38
N THR A 84 3.85 1.75 -12.48
CA THR A 84 3.64 3.18 -12.78
C THR A 84 4.93 3.83 -13.28
N SER A 85 6.05 3.56 -12.63
CA SER A 85 7.36 4.08 -13.05
C SER A 85 7.81 3.52 -14.40
N ALA A 86 7.54 2.24 -14.67
CA ALA A 86 7.84 1.60 -15.96
C ALA A 86 6.99 2.16 -17.11
N VAL A 87 5.69 2.46 -16.87
CA VAL A 87 4.85 3.17 -17.86
C VAL A 87 5.46 4.53 -18.20
N ILE A 88 5.88 5.31 -17.20
CA ILE A 88 6.52 6.61 -17.43
C ILE A 88 7.84 6.43 -18.21
N ALA A 89 8.67 5.44 -17.87
CA ALA A 89 9.90 5.14 -18.62
C ALA A 89 9.61 4.83 -20.10
N LYS A 90 8.56 4.05 -20.38
CA LYS A 90 8.13 3.74 -21.72
C LYS A 90 7.63 4.97 -22.47
N LEU A 91 6.79 5.79 -21.84
CA LEU A 91 6.29 7.04 -22.42
C LEU A 91 7.41 8.05 -22.68
N LEU A 92 8.43 8.15 -21.81
CA LEU A 92 9.59 9.00 -22.07
C LEU A 92 10.40 8.53 -23.29
N ALA A 93 10.45 7.22 -23.53
CA ALA A 93 11.09 6.69 -24.76
C ALA A 93 10.31 7.05 -26.03
N GLU A 94 9.00 7.20 -25.95
CA GLU A 94 8.10 7.58 -27.06
C GLU A 94 7.98 9.10 -27.23
N HIS A 95 8.30 9.89 -26.20
CA HIS A 95 8.24 11.35 -26.20
C HIS A 95 9.61 11.99 -25.95
N PRO A 96 10.53 12.05 -26.93
CA PRO A 96 11.91 12.49 -26.74
C PRO A 96 12.06 13.95 -26.31
N SER A 97 11.01 14.76 -26.39
CA SER A 97 10.96 16.13 -25.86
C SER A 97 10.93 16.20 -24.32
N TYR A 98 10.59 15.08 -23.66
CA TYR A 98 10.55 14.96 -22.20
C TYR A 98 11.68 14.08 -21.68
N THR A 99 12.14 14.39 -20.48
CA THR A 99 13.14 13.62 -19.75
C THR A 99 12.68 13.38 -18.32
N TRP A 100 13.40 12.55 -17.58
CA TRP A 100 13.17 12.38 -16.14
C TRP A 100 13.25 13.69 -15.34
N ASP A 101 13.97 14.67 -15.84
CA ASP A 101 14.23 15.96 -15.18
C ASP A 101 13.33 17.08 -15.72
N THR A 102 12.46 16.79 -16.68
CA THR A 102 11.46 17.75 -17.17
C THR A 102 10.49 18.11 -16.05
N PRO A 103 10.32 19.39 -15.71
CA PRO A 103 9.28 19.83 -14.77
C PRO A 103 7.91 19.33 -15.18
N ILE A 104 7.17 18.70 -14.25
CA ILE A 104 5.86 18.12 -14.57
C ILE A 104 4.84 19.16 -15.05
N ALA A 105 5.02 20.44 -14.69
CA ALA A 105 4.23 21.54 -15.22
C ALA A 105 4.32 21.70 -16.74
N HIS A 106 5.45 21.36 -17.37
CA HIS A 106 5.59 21.37 -18.82
C HIS A 106 4.77 20.27 -19.51
N ILE A 107 4.55 19.16 -18.79
CA ILE A 107 3.74 18.03 -19.28
C ILE A 107 2.25 18.28 -19.04
N LEU A 108 1.91 18.78 -17.85
CA LEU A 108 0.53 18.97 -17.40
C LEU A 108 -0.10 20.28 -17.94
N GLY A 109 0.74 21.20 -18.41
CA GLY A 109 0.30 22.46 -19.01
C GLY A 109 0.17 23.64 -18.03
N PRO A 110 -0.16 24.83 -18.55
CA PRO A 110 -0.06 26.10 -17.82
C PRO A 110 -1.08 26.26 -16.70
N SER A 111 -2.12 25.46 -16.65
CA SER A 111 -3.11 25.47 -15.56
C SER A 111 -2.65 24.66 -14.32
N PHE A 112 -1.61 23.83 -14.48
CA PHE A 112 -1.10 23.03 -13.38
C PHE A 112 -0.47 23.91 -12.28
N ARG A 113 -0.89 23.69 -11.06
CA ARG A 113 -0.32 24.34 -9.86
C ARG A 113 -0.26 23.34 -8.72
N LEU A 114 0.90 23.24 -8.10
CA LEU A 114 1.07 22.68 -6.75
C LEU A 114 0.79 23.77 -5.71
N ALA A 115 1.01 23.46 -4.44
CA ALA A 115 0.77 24.37 -3.32
C ALA A 115 1.42 25.76 -3.46
N ASN A 116 2.53 25.85 -4.19
CA ASN A 116 3.16 27.15 -4.52
C ASN A 116 3.81 27.13 -5.91
N ASP A 117 4.06 28.34 -6.45
CA ASP A 117 4.59 28.52 -7.81
C ASP A 117 6.02 27.96 -7.99
N LEU A 118 6.85 28.03 -6.96
CA LEU A 118 8.23 27.51 -7.03
C LEU A 118 8.21 25.98 -7.17
N LEU A 119 7.41 25.29 -6.37
CA LEU A 119 7.21 23.86 -6.49
C LEU A 119 6.64 23.50 -7.85
N SER A 120 5.62 24.21 -8.32
CA SER A 120 5.00 23.97 -9.62
C SER A 120 5.99 24.01 -10.77
N LYS A 121 6.97 24.93 -10.72
CA LYS A 121 8.01 25.10 -11.75
C LYS A 121 9.20 24.16 -11.60
N SER A 122 9.42 23.56 -10.41
CA SER A 122 10.67 22.87 -10.08
C SER A 122 10.53 21.36 -9.94
N VAL A 123 9.33 20.86 -9.60
CA VAL A 123 9.09 19.44 -9.39
C VAL A 123 9.14 18.69 -10.72
N ASN A 124 9.95 17.65 -10.79
CA ASN A 124 10.11 16.78 -11.94
C ASN A 124 9.68 15.33 -11.65
N LEU A 125 9.74 14.46 -12.66
CA LEU A 125 9.34 13.05 -12.53
C LEU A 125 10.18 12.29 -11.49
N ARG A 126 11.49 12.57 -11.38
CA ARG A 126 12.35 11.96 -10.35
C ARG A 126 11.91 12.33 -8.95
N ASP A 127 11.50 13.58 -8.74
CA ASP A 127 11.06 14.04 -7.42
C ASP A 127 9.79 13.35 -6.97
N VAL A 128 8.83 13.23 -7.90
CA VAL A 128 7.53 12.59 -7.66
C VAL A 128 7.72 11.10 -7.36
N LEU A 129 8.44 10.36 -8.22
CA LEU A 129 8.61 8.92 -8.11
C LEU A 129 9.55 8.48 -6.99
N ALA A 130 10.50 9.34 -6.60
CA ALA A 130 11.45 9.05 -5.52
C ALA A 130 11.06 9.66 -4.17
N HIS A 131 9.82 10.12 -4.00
CA HIS A 131 9.30 10.64 -2.74
C HIS A 131 10.08 11.84 -2.17
N LYS A 132 10.55 12.76 -3.07
CA LYS A 132 11.34 13.94 -2.70
C LYS A 132 10.54 15.22 -2.56
N VAL A 133 9.24 15.20 -2.89
CA VAL A 133 8.40 16.42 -2.93
C VAL A 133 8.05 16.92 -1.53
N GLY A 134 8.10 16.05 -0.53
CA GLY A 134 7.77 16.41 0.86
C GLY A 134 6.29 16.35 1.21
N VAL A 135 5.43 15.90 0.29
CA VAL A 135 4.00 15.65 0.53
C VAL A 135 3.84 14.30 1.22
N PRO A 136 3.21 14.23 2.40
CA PRO A 136 2.99 12.97 3.11
C PRO A 136 1.97 12.07 2.40
N SER A 137 1.86 10.81 2.85
CA SER A 137 0.89 9.85 2.30
C SER A 137 -0.56 10.22 2.53
N ASN A 138 -0.84 11.06 3.55
CA ASN A 138 -2.18 11.44 3.95
C ASN A 138 -3.09 10.21 4.07
N PHE A 139 -2.73 9.34 5.00
CA PHE A 139 -3.20 7.96 5.03
C PHE A 139 -4.70 7.82 5.32
N SER A 140 -5.26 8.69 6.18
CA SER A 140 -6.67 8.57 6.56
C SER A 140 -7.64 8.67 5.37
N PRO A 141 -7.49 9.60 4.40
CA PRO A 141 -8.32 9.61 3.20
C PRO A 141 -8.20 8.35 2.34
N LEU A 142 -7.01 7.74 2.26
CA LEU A 142 -6.82 6.46 1.56
C LEU A 142 -7.55 5.31 2.26
N LEU A 143 -7.59 5.31 3.59
CA LEU A 143 -8.27 4.30 4.38
C LEU A 143 -9.79 4.44 4.28
N VAL A 144 -10.31 5.65 4.46
CA VAL A 144 -11.77 5.90 4.46
C VAL A 144 -12.36 5.95 3.04
N GLY A 145 -11.52 6.00 2.02
CA GLY A 145 -11.93 6.15 0.62
C GLY A 145 -12.28 7.58 0.25
N PHE A 146 -11.95 7.94 -0.97
CA PHE A 146 -12.24 9.28 -1.51
C PHE A 146 -13.71 9.42 -1.90
N PRO A 147 -14.26 10.64 -1.94
CA PRO A 147 -15.54 10.90 -2.57
C PRO A 147 -15.57 10.38 -4.02
N GLU A 148 -16.73 9.87 -4.47
CA GLU A 148 -16.87 9.20 -5.78
C GLU A 148 -16.43 10.05 -6.97
N ASN A 149 -16.50 11.36 -6.87
CA ASN A 149 -16.12 12.30 -7.93
C ASN A 149 -14.67 12.77 -7.87
N THR A 150 -13.86 12.25 -6.94
CA THR A 150 -12.44 12.62 -6.83
C THR A 150 -11.68 12.08 -8.04
N THR A 151 -10.97 12.96 -8.72
CA THR A 151 -10.13 12.65 -9.87
C THR A 151 -8.65 12.66 -9.48
N ARG A 152 -7.77 12.11 -10.33
CA ARG A 152 -6.32 12.17 -10.11
C ARG A 152 -5.77 13.59 -10.15
N GLU A 153 -6.42 14.49 -10.87
CA GLU A 153 -6.05 15.92 -10.90
C GLU A 153 -6.22 16.61 -9.54
N ASP A 154 -7.17 16.16 -8.72
CA ASP A 154 -7.41 16.77 -7.40
C ASP A 154 -6.22 16.58 -6.44
N PHE A 155 -5.36 15.58 -6.69
CA PHE A 155 -4.18 15.31 -5.86
C PHE A 155 -3.06 16.36 -6.00
N VAL A 156 -3.11 17.26 -6.95
CA VAL A 156 -2.15 18.37 -7.08
C VAL A 156 -2.27 19.41 -5.96
N ARG A 157 -3.39 19.40 -5.21
CA ARG A 157 -3.72 20.41 -4.18
C ARG A 157 -3.09 20.13 -2.81
N HIS A 158 -2.38 19.01 -2.67
CA HIS A 158 -1.78 18.63 -1.39
C HIS A 158 -0.50 19.41 -1.11
N GLU A 159 -0.42 19.97 0.09
CA GLU A 159 0.72 20.76 0.51
C GLU A 159 1.87 19.91 1.04
N PRO A 160 3.12 20.23 0.70
CA PRO A 160 4.28 19.58 1.28
C PRO A 160 4.50 20.06 2.72
N LEU A 161 4.82 19.11 3.62
CA LEU A 161 5.25 19.41 4.98
C LEU A 161 6.75 19.68 5.10
N TYR A 162 7.52 19.28 4.08
CA TYR A 162 8.97 19.43 4.05
C TYR A 162 9.42 20.06 2.72
N PRO A 163 10.51 20.85 2.73
CA PRO A 163 11.04 21.43 1.50
C PRO A 163 11.43 20.37 0.47
N LEU A 164 11.26 20.71 -0.81
CA LEU A 164 11.60 19.87 -1.94
C LEU A 164 13.04 19.32 -1.83
N ARG A 165 13.22 18.01 -2.05
CA ARG A 165 14.52 17.30 -2.10
C ARG A 165 15.31 17.27 -0.80
N THR A 166 14.73 17.66 0.34
CA THR A 166 15.43 17.69 1.63
C THR A 166 15.24 16.43 2.44
N LYS A 167 14.13 15.71 2.24
CA LYS A 167 13.77 14.54 3.04
C LYS A 167 13.03 13.51 2.21
N PHE A 168 13.28 12.25 2.47
CA PHE A 168 12.43 11.17 1.97
C PHE A 168 11.09 11.18 2.73
N VAL A 169 10.00 11.36 2.00
CA VAL A 169 8.65 11.31 2.55
C VAL A 169 7.79 10.42 1.66
N TYR A 170 7.64 9.15 2.07
CA TYR A 170 6.83 8.20 1.30
C TYR A 170 5.42 8.75 1.06
N SER A 171 4.99 8.79 -0.19
CA SER A 171 3.71 9.39 -0.56
C SER A 171 2.98 8.60 -1.64
N ASN A 172 1.85 8.01 -1.29
CA ASN A 172 0.94 7.41 -2.26
C ASN A 172 0.40 8.47 -3.22
N TYR A 173 0.14 9.68 -2.75
CA TYR A 173 -0.38 10.79 -3.54
C TYR A 173 0.56 11.20 -4.67
N MET A 174 1.88 11.11 -4.45
CA MET A 174 2.84 11.37 -5.52
C MET A 174 2.76 10.33 -6.63
N TYR A 175 2.43 9.10 -6.32
CA TYR A 175 2.19 8.08 -7.35
C TYR A 175 0.84 8.26 -8.07
N VAL A 176 -0.18 8.80 -7.40
CA VAL A 176 -1.42 9.23 -8.07
C VAL A 176 -1.13 10.35 -9.07
N LEU A 177 -0.34 11.34 -8.64
CA LEU A 177 0.13 12.42 -9.53
C LEU A 177 0.98 11.88 -10.69
N ALA A 178 1.86 10.90 -10.45
CA ALA A 178 2.62 10.23 -11.50
C ALA A 178 1.70 9.54 -12.52
N GLY A 179 0.64 8.88 -12.05
CA GLY A 179 -0.40 8.31 -12.92
C GLY A 179 -1.10 9.37 -13.77
N PHE A 180 -1.45 10.51 -13.18
CA PHE A 180 -2.03 11.64 -13.91
C PHE A 180 -1.07 12.21 -14.98
N VAL A 181 0.23 12.31 -14.66
CA VAL A 181 1.25 12.69 -15.66
C VAL A 181 1.31 11.68 -16.80
N ALA A 182 1.30 10.37 -16.49
CA ALA A 182 1.27 9.32 -17.50
C ALA A 182 0.04 9.42 -18.40
N GLU A 183 -1.14 9.71 -17.84
CA GLU A 183 -2.37 9.93 -18.61
C GLU A 183 -2.26 11.13 -19.58
N LYS A 184 -1.65 12.22 -19.13
CA LYS A 184 -1.41 13.39 -19.99
C LYS A 184 -0.41 13.10 -21.12
N MET A 185 0.63 12.32 -20.85
CA MET A 185 1.60 11.91 -21.87
C MET A 185 1.00 10.90 -22.86
N GLY A 186 0.31 9.89 -22.35
CA GLY A 186 -0.18 8.77 -23.17
C GLY A 186 -1.59 8.98 -23.76
N GLY A 187 -2.32 10.03 -23.34
CA GLY A 187 -3.66 10.34 -23.84
C GLY A 187 -4.75 9.32 -23.47
N LYS A 188 -4.49 8.42 -22.51
CA LYS A 188 -5.37 7.33 -22.09
C LYS A 188 -5.36 7.19 -20.56
N PRO A 189 -6.41 6.58 -19.95
CA PRO A 189 -6.39 6.24 -18.52
C PRO A 189 -5.15 5.40 -18.15
N TRP A 190 -4.61 5.60 -16.96
CA TRP A 190 -3.41 4.90 -16.49
C TRP A 190 -3.55 3.38 -16.56
N GLU A 191 -4.73 2.84 -16.22
CA GLU A 191 -5.03 1.41 -16.30
C GLU A 191 -4.90 0.87 -17.73
N THR A 192 -5.35 1.65 -18.71
CA THR A 192 -5.22 1.32 -20.13
C THR A 192 -3.75 1.35 -20.55
N LEU A 193 -3.01 2.38 -20.15
CA LEU A 193 -1.57 2.48 -20.45
C LEU A 193 -0.78 1.31 -19.85
N VAL A 194 -1.06 0.90 -18.61
CA VAL A 194 -0.40 -0.28 -18.01
C VAL A 194 -0.73 -1.55 -18.82
N LYS A 195 -1.98 -1.74 -19.23
CA LYS A 195 -2.38 -2.91 -20.05
C LYS A 195 -1.64 -2.92 -21.38
N GLU A 196 -1.71 -1.85 -22.13
CA GLU A 196 -1.15 -1.78 -23.50
C GLU A 196 0.39 -1.75 -23.51
N LEU A 197 1.02 -1.01 -22.59
CA LEU A 197 2.47 -0.78 -22.60
C LEU A 197 3.26 -1.84 -21.82
N LEU A 198 2.62 -2.55 -20.88
CA LEU A 198 3.30 -3.53 -20.03
C LEU A 198 2.61 -4.90 -20.06
N PHE A 199 1.33 -5.02 -19.66
CA PHE A 199 0.72 -6.34 -19.52
C PHE A 199 0.66 -7.12 -20.83
N GLU A 200 0.24 -6.50 -21.92
CA GLU A 200 0.16 -7.14 -23.24
C GLU A 200 1.54 -7.53 -23.78
N PRO A 201 2.55 -6.63 -23.84
CA PRO A 201 3.88 -7.00 -24.31
C PRO A 201 4.56 -8.07 -23.46
N LEU A 202 4.32 -8.07 -22.14
CA LEU A 202 4.87 -9.08 -21.21
C LEU A 202 4.05 -10.37 -21.18
N GLY A 203 2.86 -10.40 -21.77
CA GLY A 203 1.94 -11.53 -21.72
C GLY A 203 1.33 -11.76 -20.32
N MET A 204 1.17 -10.71 -19.51
CA MET A 204 0.56 -10.74 -18.17
C MET A 204 -0.97 -10.71 -18.28
N ARG A 205 -1.58 -11.83 -18.64
CA ARG A 205 -3.00 -11.93 -19.01
C ARG A 205 -3.95 -12.05 -17.81
N ASP A 206 -3.43 -12.43 -16.66
CA ASP A 206 -4.18 -12.64 -15.42
C ASP A 206 -3.98 -11.52 -14.39
N SER A 207 -3.39 -10.42 -14.83
CA SER A 207 -3.20 -9.19 -14.07
C SER A 207 -4.25 -8.15 -14.42
N GLY A 208 -4.62 -7.31 -13.45
CA GLY A 208 -5.59 -6.22 -13.63
C GLY A 208 -5.62 -5.32 -12.41
N PHE A 209 -6.73 -4.59 -12.23
CA PHE A 209 -6.83 -3.53 -11.24
C PHE A 209 -8.06 -3.72 -10.33
N VAL A 210 -8.03 -3.13 -9.15
CA VAL A 210 -9.19 -3.05 -8.26
C VAL A 210 -10.44 -2.53 -9.01
N SER A 211 -10.28 -1.58 -9.94
CA SER A 211 -11.37 -1.05 -10.77
C SER A 211 -12.02 -2.10 -11.70
N ASP A 212 -11.31 -3.17 -12.04
CA ASP A 212 -11.84 -4.25 -12.88
C ASP A 212 -12.72 -5.25 -12.08
N VAL A 213 -12.68 -5.18 -10.74
CA VAL A 213 -13.34 -6.15 -9.87
C VAL A 213 -14.85 -5.90 -9.83
N LYS A 214 -15.61 -6.87 -10.33
CA LYS A 214 -17.08 -6.86 -10.27
C LYS A 214 -17.63 -7.56 -9.02
N ASN A 215 -16.94 -8.61 -8.57
CA ASN A 215 -17.22 -9.32 -7.34
C ASN A 215 -15.94 -10.00 -6.84
N PHE A 216 -15.88 -10.30 -5.53
CA PHE A 216 -14.68 -10.85 -4.90
C PHE A 216 -14.61 -12.38 -4.85
N THR A 217 -15.57 -13.10 -5.43
CA THR A 217 -15.61 -14.57 -5.36
C THR A 217 -14.45 -15.27 -6.05
N GLN A 218 -13.75 -14.58 -6.95
CA GLN A 218 -12.59 -15.08 -7.69
C GLN A 218 -11.25 -14.64 -7.08
N TYR A 219 -11.29 -13.88 -5.98
CA TYR A 219 -10.11 -13.36 -5.29
C TYR A 219 -10.00 -13.96 -3.90
N PRO A 220 -8.78 -14.11 -3.36
CA PRO A 220 -8.61 -14.61 -2.01
C PRO A 220 -9.36 -13.78 -0.99
N SER A 221 -9.95 -14.44 -0.01
CA SER A 221 -10.47 -13.74 1.16
C SER A 221 -9.30 -13.12 1.94
N ALA A 222 -9.44 -11.86 2.31
CA ALA A 222 -8.48 -11.16 3.15
C ALA A 222 -8.83 -11.36 4.63
N PHE A 223 -7.83 -11.48 5.48
CA PHE A 223 -7.99 -11.66 6.91
C PHE A 223 -7.04 -10.76 7.68
N ALA A 224 -7.44 -10.40 8.89
CA ALA A 224 -6.59 -9.76 9.88
C ALA A 224 -6.87 -10.34 11.27
N TYR A 225 -5.94 -10.17 12.19
CA TYR A 225 -6.15 -10.54 13.59
C TYR A 225 -6.67 -9.34 14.37
N VAL A 226 -7.81 -9.55 15.02
CA VAL A 226 -8.48 -8.59 15.90
C VAL A 226 -8.73 -9.30 17.21
N ASP A 227 -8.24 -8.75 18.31
CA ASP A 227 -8.41 -9.32 19.65
C ASP A 227 -7.95 -10.79 19.73
N GLY A 228 -6.84 -11.10 19.05
CA GLY A 228 -6.30 -12.45 18.98
C GLY A 228 -7.11 -13.43 18.13
N ARG A 229 -8.15 -12.97 17.43
CA ARG A 229 -9.00 -13.78 16.55
C ARG A 229 -8.77 -13.41 15.09
N LEU A 230 -8.87 -14.42 14.23
CA LEU A 230 -8.79 -14.22 12.79
C LEU A 230 -10.15 -13.75 12.28
N GLU A 231 -10.22 -12.51 11.82
CA GLU A 231 -11.44 -11.89 11.29
C GLU A 231 -11.28 -11.65 9.78
N ARG A 232 -12.39 -11.81 9.05
CA ARG A 232 -12.43 -11.53 7.62
C ARG A 232 -12.49 -10.02 7.38
N VAL A 233 -11.59 -9.51 6.56
CA VAL A 233 -11.59 -8.11 6.11
C VAL A 233 -12.69 -7.92 5.06
N ASP A 234 -13.47 -6.85 5.19
CA ASP A 234 -14.39 -6.43 4.13
C ASP A 234 -13.59 -6.04 2.87
N GLN A 235 -13.68 -6.89 1.85
CA GLN A 235 -12.94 -6.67 0.59
C GLN A 235 -13.40 -5.42 -0.16
N ASN A 236 -14.57 -4.85 0.16
CA ASN A 236 -14.97 -3.55 -0.41
C ASN A 236 -14.01 -2.43 -0.01
N LEU A 237 -13.27 -2.56 1.09
CA LEU A 237 -12.21 -1.64 1.45
C LEU A 237 -11.10 -1.51 0.38
N LEU A 238 -10.95 -2.49 -0.53
CA LEU A 238 -10.07 -2.35 -1.69
C LEU A 238 -10.45 -1.17 -2.57
N PHE A 239 -11.75 -0.85 -2.68
CA PHE A 239 -12.19 0.30 -3.47
C PHE A 239 -11.81 1.65 -2.85
N SER A 240 -11.34 1.68 -1.59
CA SER A 240 -10.84 2.91 -0.97
C SER A 240 -9.61 3.47 -1.70
N VAL A 241 -8.84 2.61 -2.37
CA VAL A 241 -7.64 3.04 -3.11
C VAL A 241 -7.97 3.88 -4.36
N LEU A 242 -9.19 3.80 -4.88
CA LEU A 242 -9.59 4.56 -6.05
C LEU A 242 -9.89 6.04 -5.68
N PRO A 243 -9.45 7.02 -6.49
CA PRO A 243 -8.75 6.99 -7.78
C PRO A 243 -7.23 6.78 -7.69
N GLY A 244 -6.70 6.51 -6.50
CA GLY A 244 -5.27 6.32 -6.22
C GLY A 244 -4.64 5.06 -6.82
N GLY A 245 -5.28 4.44 -7.81
CA GLY A 245 -4.86 3.20 -8.46
C GLY A 245 -3.37 3.10 -8.79
N PRO A 246 -2.71 4.14 -9.36
CA PRO A 246 -1.28 4.11 -9.68
C PRO A 246 -0.34 3.85 -8.49
N ALA A 247 -0.82 4.01 -7.26
CA ALA A 247 -0.06 3.76 -6.06
C ALA A 247 -0.19 2.32 -5.53
N GLY A 248 -1.29 1.57 -5.88
CA GLY A 248 -1.53 0.31 -5.18
C GLY A 248 -2.64 -0.62 -5.68
N SER A 249 -3.20 -0.45 -6.87
CA SER A 249 -4.45 -1.16 -7.26
C SER A 249 -4.26 -2.46 -8.04
N ILE A 250 -3.04 -2.86 -8.41
CA ILE A 250 -2.82 -4.05 -9.24
C ILE A 250 -3.10 -5.33 -8.44
N TYR A 251 -3.79 -6.27 -9.09
CA TYR A 251 -3.76 -7.69 -8.74
C TYR A 251 -3.04 -8.50 -9.81
N THR A 252 -2.48 -9.65 -9.43
CA THR A 252 -1.68 -10.49 -10.33
C THR A 252 -1.62 -11.94 -9.84
N THR A 253 -1.05 -12.82 -10.65
CA THR A 253 -0.76 -14.23 -10.35
C THR A 253 0.74 -14.47 -10.23
N ALA A 254 1.13 -15.67 -9.76
CA ALA A 254 2.54 -16.07 -9.75
C ALA A 254 3.14 -16.13 -11.14
N ASP A 255 2.38 -16.62 -12.14
CA ASP A 255 2.85 -16.73 -13.52
C ASP A 255 3.14 -15.36 -14.14
N ASP A 256 2.22 -14.40 -13.96
CA ASP A 256 2.44 -13.05 -14.46
C ASP A 256 3.58 -12.34 -13.72
N MET A 257 3.78 -12.61 -12.42
CA MET A 257 4.93 -12.07 -11.69
C MET A 257 6.26 -12.67 -12.15
N ASN A 258 6.29 -13.92 -12.63
CA ASN A 258 7.49 -14.48 -13.27
C ASN A 258 7.89 -13.65 -14.50
N LYS A 259 6.92 -13.28 -15.33
CA LYS A 259 7.16 -12.44 -16.52
C LYS A 259 7.66 -11.05 -16.13
N TRP A 260 7.04 -10.46 -15.11
CA TRP A 260 7.46 -9.16 -14.56
C TRP A 260 8.87 -9.20 -13.98
N MET A 261 9.23 -10.25 -13.22
CA MET A 261 10.58 -10.42 -12.68
C MET A 261 11.60 -10.57 -13.80
N ASN A 262 11.35 -11.43 -14.79
CA ASN A 262 12.27 -11.64 -15.91
C ASN A 262 12.46 -10.39 -16.75
N PHE A 263 11.40 -9.61 -16.99
CA PHE A 263 11.48 -8.32 -17.66
C PHE A 263 12.40 -7.33 -16.90
N ASN A 264 12.29 -7.28 -15.56
CA ASN A 264 13.14 -6.42 -14.74
C ASN A 264 14.60 -6.90 -14.71
N LEU A 265 14.83 -8.21 -14.64
CA LEU A 265 16.16 -8.82 -14.67
C LEU A 265 16.79 -8.78 -16.07
N GLY A 266 15.96 -8.63 -17.11
CA GLY A 266 16.37 -8.44 -18.51
C GLY A 266 16.55 -6.97 -18.91
N ASN A 267 16.63 -6.03 -17.95
CA ASN A 267 16.80 -4.59 -18.20
C ASN A 267 15.82 -4.02 -19.22
N GLY A 268 14.52 -4.33 -19.06
CA GLY A 268 13.48 -3.81 -19.94
C GLY A 268 13.23 -4.63 -21.20
N SER A 269 13.85 -5.81 -21.30
CA SER A 269 13.69 -6.77 -22.40
C SER A 269 12.97 -8.03 -21.94
N ILE A 270 12.34 -8.74 -22.85
CA ILE A 270 11.72 -10.06 -22.58
C ILE A 270 12.56 -11.18 -23.21
N SER A 271 12.32 -12.41 -22.79
CA SER A 271 13.16 -13.60 -23.11
C SER A 271 13.32 -13.89 -24.62
N ASN A 272 12.43 -13.39 -25.46
CA ASN A 272 12.58 -13.50 -26.92
C ASN A 272 13.49 -12.43 -27.54
N GLY A 273 14.11 -11.57 -26.71
CA GLY A 273 14.98 -10.47 -27.14
C GLY A 273 14.27 -9.17 -27.50
N SER A 274 12.92 -9.12 -27.45
CA SER A 274 12.20 -7.88 -27.71
C SER A 274 12.39 -6.88 -26.60
N VAL A 275 12.75 -5.64 -26.95
CA VAL A 275 12.93 -4.53 -26.04
C VAL A 275 11.60 -3.81 -25.81
N VAL A 276 11.04 -3.92 -24.62
CA VAL A 276 9.80 -3.23 -24.23
C VAL A 276 10.10 -1.81 -23.79
N ILE A 277 11.12 -1.63 -22.94
CA ILE A 277 11.62 -0.32 -22.52
C ILE A 277 13.11 -0.26 -22.85
N PRO A 278 13.58 0.72 -23.65
CA PRO A 278 15.00 0.83 -23.94
C PRO A 278 15.86 1.03 -22.69
N ASP A 279 17.01 0.39 -22.64
CA ASP A 279 17.92 0.35 -21.47
C ASP A 279 18.23 1.73 -20.88
N LYS A 280 18.43 2.74 -21.73
CA LYS A 280 18.63 4.15 -21.31
C LYS A 280 17.54 4.68 -20.36
N TYR A 281 16.30 4.23 -20.52
CA TYR A 281 15.17 4.67 -19.68
C TYR A 281 14.92 3.68 -18.56
N PHE A 282 15.18 2.38 -18.80
CA PHE A 282 14.94 1.33 -17.83
C PHE A 282 15.91 1.38 -16.65
N THR A 283 17.20 1.58 -16.91
CA THR A 283 18.24 1.62 -15.87
C THR A 283 18.01 2.71 -14.84
N GLU A 284 17.39 3.82 -15.23
CA GLU A 284 17.01 4.89 -14.30
C GLU A 284 15.99 4.44 -13.24
N LEU A 285 15.17 3.42 -13.53
CA LEU A 285 14.20 2.90 -12.55
C LEU A 285 14.89 2.33 -11.31
N HIS A 286 16.04 1.71 -11.47
CA HIS A 286 16.81 1.05 -10.41
C HIS A 286 17.97 1.91 -9.87
N LYS A 287 18.13 3.13 -10.38
CA LYS A 287 19.17 4.06 -9.94
C LYS A 287 18.76 4.77 -8.67
N GLU A 288 19.68 4.85 -7.73
CA GLU A 288 19.48 5.52 -6.44
C GLU A 288 19.14 7.00 -6.61
N GLN A 289 18.08 7.44 -5.92
CA GLN A 289 17.54 8.80 -6.03
C GLN A 289 17.53 9.55 -4.70
N MET A 290 17.20 8.87 -3.62
CA MET A 290 17.07 9.48 -2.30
C MET A 290 17.46 8.49 -1.21
N SER A 291 18.37 8.88 -0.32
CA SER A 291 18.76 8.05 0.82
C SER A 291 17.56 7.67 1.66
N SER A 292 17.41 6.39 1.95
CA SER A 292 16.34 5.90 2.81
C SER A 292 16.61 6.28 4.27
N PRO A 293 15.59 6.69 5.04
CA PRO A 293 15.75 6.95 6.47
C PRO A 293 16.19 5.70 7.26
N PHE A 294 15.96 4.51 6.69
CA PHE A 294 16.35 3.23 7.29
C PHE A 294 17.84 2.89 7.10
N SER A 295 18.57 3.62 6.24
CA SER A 295 19.98 3.34 5.96
C SER A 295 20.90 3.64 7.15
N LYS A 296 20.62 4.66 7.94
CA LYS A 296 21.49 5.10 9.04
C LYS A 296 21.64 4.06 10.15
N ASN A 297 20.60 3.32 10.45
CA ASN A 297 20.61 2.35 11.56
C ASN A 297 21.40 1.06 11.24
N ASN A 298 21.64 0.79 9.96
CA ASN A 298 22.27 -0.45 9.50
C ASN A 298 23.76 -0.30 9.15
N LEU A 299 24.27 0.95 9.06
CA LEU A 299 25.65 1.22 8.66
C LEU A 299 26.68 0.81 9.70
N TYR A 300 26.34 0.81 10.99
CA TYR A 300 27.31 0.64 12.08
C TYR A 300 27.29 -0.74 12.73
N LYS A 301 26.17 -1.44 12.66
CA LYS A 301 26.03 -2.78 13.22
C LYS A 301 24.92 -3.55 12.51
N PRO A 302 25.23 -4.64 11.82
CA PRO A 302 24.21 -5.52 11.30
C PRO A 302 23.29 -6.00 12.43
N VAL A 303 21.98 -5.89 12.22
CA VAL A 303 21.00 -6.37 13.21
C VAL A 303 20.91 -7.89 13.20
N TYR A 304 21.11 -8.47 12.01
CA TYR A 304 21.05 -9.91 11.78
C TYR A 304 22.43 -10.51 11.60
N PRO A 305 22.58 -11.85 11.70
CA PRO A 305 23.84 -12.54 11.43
C PRO A 305 24.35 -12.33 10.01
N VAL A 306 23.47 -11.91 9.10
CA VAL A 306 23.80 -11.57 7.71
C VAL A 306 23.50 -10.09 7.45
N SER A 307 24.22 -9.50 6.51
CA SER A 307 23.94 -8.12 6.07
C SER A 307 22.64 -8.08 5.27
N ASP A 308 21.72 -7.19 5.65
CA ASP A 308 20.57 -6.75 4.85
C ASP A 308 20.40 -5.24 5.07
N MET A 309 20.96 -4.46 4.15
CA MET A 309 21.11 -3.01 4.30
C MET A 309 20.34 -2.28 3.22
N THR A 310 19.34 -1.50 3.61
CA THR A 310 18.67 -0.57 2.70
C THR A 310 19.53 0.66 2.49
N LEU A 311 19.77 1.03 1.24
CA LEU A 311 20.60 2.16 0.85
C LEU A 311 19.74 3.38 0.48
N SER A 312 18.89 3.23 -0.52
CA SER A 312 18.13 4.34 -1.08
C SER A 312 16.79 3.90 -1.64
N TYR A 313 15.94 4.88 -1.93
CA TYR A 313 14.78 4.72 -2.79
C TYR A 313 15.12 5.15 -4.22
N CYS A 314 14.69 4.37 -5.18
CA CYS A 314 14.82 4.59 -6.62
C CYS A 314 13.52 5.15 -7.21
N LEU A 315 13.14 4.77 -8.43
CA LEU A 315 11.86 5.15 -9.02
C LEU A 315 10.87 3.98 -8.92
N GLY A 316 10.17 3.88 -7.79
CA GLY A 316 9.26 2.77 -7.49
C GLY A 316 9.92 1.52 -6.92
N TRP A 317 11.18 1.60 -6.57
CA TRP A 317 11.99 0.52 -6.05
C TRP A 317 12.85 0.96 -4.88
N VAL A 318 13.29 0.03 -4.07
CA VAL A 318 14.26 0.23 -2.98
C VAL A 318 15.56 -0.45 -3.36
N SER A 319 16.68 0.28 -3.26
CA SER A 319 18.02 -0.27 -3.40
C SER A 319 18.55 -0.75 -2.05
N SER A 320 19.12 -1.94 -2.03
CA SER A 320 19.65 -2.59 -0.83
C SER A 320 20.82 -3.50 -1.17
N VAL A 321 21.52 -3.95 -0.13
CA VAL A 321 22.51 -5.02 -0.22
C VAL A 321 22.09 -6.14 0.73
N TYR A 322 21.96 -7.36 0.21
CA TYR A 322 21.68 -8.57 0.98
C TYR A 322 22.85 -9.53 0.85
N ARG A 323 23.53 -9.84 1.97
CA ARG A 323 24.71 -10.75 2.02
C ARG A 323 25.81 -10.41 0.98
N GLY A 324 25.99 -9.11 0.71
CA GLY A 324 26.96 -8.62 -0.29
C GLY A 324 26.40 -8.51 -1.72
N TYR A 325 25.23 -9.06 -2.01
CA TYR A 325 24.58 -8.96 -3.32
C TYR A 325 23.71 -7.72 -3.41
N ARG A 326 23.78 -7.03 -4.54
CA ARG A 326 22.85 -5.94 -4.86
C ARG A 326 21.43 -6.48 -4.93
N LYS A 327 20.52 -5.85 -4.18
CA LYS A 327 19.11 -6.21 -4.11
C LYS A 327 18.25 -5.01 -4.47
N ILE A 328 17.35 -5.16 -5.42
CA ILE A 328 16.29 -4.20 -5.74
C ILE A 328 14.97 -4.83 -5.29
N TRP A 329 14.17 -4.09 -4.53
CA TRP A 329 12.99 -4.67 -3.94
C TRP A 329 11.88 -3.65 -3.69
N HIS A 330 10.68 -4.13 -3.47
CA HIS A 330 9.59 -3.36 -2.85
C HIS A 330 8.65 -4.31 -2.11
N SER A 331 7.95 -3.79 -1.10
CA SER A 331 6.84 -4.48 -0.43
C SER A 331 5.51 -3.87 -0.85
N GLY A 332 4.43 -4.59 -0.62
CA GLY A 332 3.09 -4.09 -0.86
C GLY A 332 2.12 -4.58 0.20
N GLY A 333 1.20 -3.72 0.59
CA GLY A 333 0.10 -4.07 1.48
C GLY A 333 -1.17 -3.35 1.04
N ILE A 334 -2.30 -4.01 1.10
CA ILE A 334 -3.63 -3.45 0.85
C ILE A 334 -4.71 -4.36 1.43
N ALA A 335 -5.58 -3.84 2.27
CA ALA A 335 -6.79 -4.49 2.79
C ALA A 335 -6.64 -5.99 3.12
N GLY A 336 -5.62 -6.36 3.94
CA GLY A 336 -5.37 -7.74 4.39
C GLY A 336 -4.57 -8.60 3.42
N TYR A 337 -4.06 -8.03 2.33
CA TYR A 337 -3.07 -8.66 1.44
C TYR A 337 -1.70 -8.06 1.68
N SER A 338 -0.67 -8.88 1.67
CA SER A 338 0.72 -8.43 1.80
C SER A 338 1.62 -9.15 0.83
N SER A 339 2.53 -8.41 0.20
CA SER A 339 3.41 -8.91 -0.84
C SER A 339 4.84 -8.40 -0.69
N LEU A 340 5.79 -9.14 -1.23
CA LEU A 340 7.20 -8.78 -1.25
C LEU A 340 7.83 -9.29 -2.55
N LEU A 341 8.62 -8.42 -3.18
CA LEU A 341 9.39 -8.74 -4.38
C LEU A 341 10.84 -8.36 -4.15
N TRP A 342 11.75 -9.33 -4.26
CA TRP A 342 13.20 -9.15 -4.24
C TRP A 342 13.80 -9.55 -5.58
N LEU A 343 14.63 -8.69 -6.13
CA LEU A 343 15.40 -8.95 -7.35
C LEU A 343 16.89 -8.82 -7.04
N PHE A 344 17.67 -9.71 -7.60
CA PHE A 344 19.13 -9.73 -7.59
C PHE A 344 19.64 -9.57 -9.03
N PRO A 345 19.71 -8.34 -9.57
CA PRO A 345 19.94 -8.11 -11.00
C PRO A 345 21.24 -8.75 -11.50
N ASP A 346 22.32 -8.62 -10.71
CA ASP A 346 23.65 -9.12 -11.09
C ASP A 346 23.71 -10.66 -11.17
N LEU A 347 22.74 -11.35 -10.55
CA LEU A 347 22.62 -12.81 -10.53
C LEU A 347 21.40 -13.32 -11.32
N LYS A 348 20.71 -12.43 -12.02
CA LYS A 348 19.47 -12.73 -12.75
C LYS A 348 18.48 -13.57 -11.94
N ALA A 349 18.35 -13.26 -10.64
CA ALA A 349 17.54 -14.03 -9.70
C ALA A 349 16.45 -13.15 -9.08
N GLY A 350 15.27 -13.75 -8.79
CA GLY A 350 14.15 -13.04 -8.21
C GLY A 350 13.27 -13.93 -7.34
N VAL A 351 12.69 -13.30 -6.31
CA VAL A 351 11.76 -13.94 -5.34
C VAL A 351 10.53 -13.06 -5.22
N PHE A 352 9.37 -13.60 -5.52
CA PHE A 352 8.08 -12.97 -5.23
C PHE A 352 7.29 -13.83 -4.26
N VAL A 353 6.73 -13.22 -3.22
CA VAL A 353 5.82 -13.87 -2.27
C VAL A 353 4.67 -12.95 -1.92
N THR A 354 3.46 -13.51 -1.86
CA THR A 354 2.27 -12.80 -1.37
C THR A 354 1.47 -13.69 -0.46
N ILE A 355 0.87 -13.10 0.58
CA ILE A 355 0.11 -13.81 1.62
C ILE A 355 -1.14 -13.05 2.00
N THR A 356 -2.11 -13.78 2.57
CA THR A 356 -3.24 -13.27 3.33
C THR A 356 -3.22 -13.85 4.74
N GLY A 357 -3.71 -13.09 5.73
CA GLY A 357 -3.69 -13.48 7.13
C GLY A 357 -2.28 -13.69 7.68
N ALA A 358 -2.02 -13.18 8.85
CA ALA A 358 -0.84 -13.52 9.62
C ALA A 358 -1.15 -13.22 11.09
N LYS A 359 -0.86 -14.16 12.00
CA LYS A 359 -1.10 -14.01 13.44
C LYS A 359 -0.48 -12.72 13.96
N ASP A 360 -1.22 -12.03 14.81
CA ASP A 360 -0.82 -10.75 15.39
C ASP A 360 -0.39 -9.72 14.33
N ASN A 361 -0.97 -9.81 13.12
CA ASN A 361 -0.69 -8.95 11.96
C ASN A 361 0.80 -8.92 11.55
N GLN A 362 1.52 -10.02 11.79
CA GLN A 362 2.95 -10.15 11.50
C GLN A 362 3.23 -10.46 10.02
N TYR A 363 2.60 -9.73 9.10
CA TYR A 363 2.78 -9.90 7.65
C TYR A 363 4.24 -9.72 7.22
N ARG A 364 4.88 -8.64 7.68
CA ARG A 364 6.25 -8.32 7.34
C ARG A 364 7.25 -9.39 7.79
N PRO A 365 7.28 -9.79 9.08
CA PRO A 365 8.13 -10.89 9.51
C PRO A 365 7.90 -12.16 8.72
N SER A 366 6.65 -12.52 8.40
CA SER A 366 6.30 -13.71 7.62
C SER A 366 6.89 -13.66 6.21
N LEU A 367 6.66 -12.55 5.48
CA LEU A 367 7.20 -12.36 4.12
C LEU A 367 8.73 -12.37 4.10
N TYR A 368 9.38 -11.68 5.04
CA TYR A 368 10.83 -11.61 5.13
C TYR A 368 11.45 -12.96 5.49
N THR A 369 10.81 -13.75 6.38
CA THR A 369 11.24 -15.09 6.72
C THR A 369 11.25 -15.98 5.48
N ILE A 370 10.16 -15.99 4.72
CA ILE A 370 10.04 -16.79 3.49
C ILE A 370 11.04 -16.33 2.43
N ALA A 371 11.10 -15.02 2.17
CA ALA A 371 11.96 -14.45 1.15
C ALA A 371 13.46 -14.64 1.46
N SER A 372 13.87 -14.54 2.73
CA SER A 372 15.28 -14.76 3.12
C SER A 372 15.70 -16.21 2.88
N GLN A 373 14.88 -17.17 3.33
CA GLN A 373 15.17 -18.59 3.11
C GLN A 373 15.23 -18.93 1.62
N ALA A 374 14.23 -18.47 0.85
CA ALA A 374 14.17 -18.67 -0.59
C ALA A 374 15.35 -18.04 -1.31
N SER A 375 15.73 -16.82 -0.93
CA SER A 375 16.86 -16.09 -1.54
C SER A 375 18.18 -16.79 -1.25
N ASP A 376 18.41 -17.26 -0.03
CA ASP A 376 19.64 -17.95 0.30
C ASP A 376 19.83 -19.21 -0.56
N LEU A 377 18.79 -20.04 -0.68
CA LEU A 377 18.83 -21.22 -1.55
C LEU A 377 19.05 -20.83 -3.02
N LEU A 378 18.31 -19.84 -3.51
CA LEU A 378 18.40 -19.38 -4.90
C LEU A 378 19.80 -18.84 -5.25
N LEU A 379 20.48 -18.23 -4.27
CA LEU A 379 21.82 -17.65 -4.39
C LEU A 379 22.93 -18.68 -4.06
N GLY A 380 22.59 -19.93 -3.71
CA GLY A 380 23.56 -20.97 -3.34
C GLY A 380 24.19 -20.76 -1.97
N ASN A 381 23.54 -20.01 -1.09
CA ASN A 381 24.00 -19.80 0.28
C ASN A 381 23.31 -20.77 1.24
N THR A 382 24.01 -21.14 2.31
CA THR A 382 23.35 -21.80 3.44
C THR A 382 22.36 -20.83 4.09
N PRO A 383 21.07 -21.21 4.23
CA PRO A 383 20.08 -20.38 4.89
C PRO A 383 20.48 -20.05 6.33
N TRP A 384 20.35 -18.78 6.71
CA TRP A 384 20.64 -18.32 8.07
C TRP A 384 19.45 -18.41 9.02
N LEU A 385 18.24 -18.46 8.47
CA LEU A 385 17.03 -18.79 9.21
C LEU A 385 16.81 -20.31 9.19
N ASN A 386 16.26 -20.84 10.26
CA ASN A 386 16.00 -22.27 10.45
C ASN A 386 14.65 -22.47 11.16
N GLU A 387 14.27 -23.70 11.46
CA GLU A 387 13.00 -24.03 12.11
C GLU A 387 12.78 -23.27 13.42
N SER A 388 13.83 -23.10 14.26
CA SER A 388 13.71 -22.39 15.53
C SER A 388 13.49 -20.88 15.39
N THR A 389 13.96 -20.29 14.29
CA THR A 389 13.86 -18.85 14.02
C THR A 389 12.72 -18.51 13.05
N SER A 390 12.19 -19.48 12.32
CA SER A 390 11.10 -19.27 11.35
C SER A 390 9.85 -18.65 11.97
N CYS A 391 9.51 -19.07 13.19
CA CYS A 391 8.33 -18.62 13.92
C CYS A 391 8.60 -17.39 14.81
N THR A 392 9.84 -17.16 15.20
CA THR A 392 10.21 -16.09 16.14
C THR A 392 10.83 -14.88 15.47
N PHE A 393 11.34 -15.00 14.21
CA PHE A 393 11.92 -13.87 13.50
C PHE A 393 11.03 -12.61 13.60
N PRO A 394 11.58 -11.45 13.90
CA PRO A 394 12.99 -11.09 13.98
C PRO A 394 13.69 -11.37 15.33
N ALA A 395 13.01 -11.97 16.30
CA ALA A 395 13.69 -12.46 17.50
C ALA A 395 14.67 -13.60 17.15
N PRO A 396 15.84 -13.75 17.81
CA PRO A 396 16.25 -13.00 19.01
C PRO A 396 16.93 -11.66 18.73
N TRP A 397 17.05 -11.24 17.48
CA TRP A 397 17.84 -10.05 17.09
C TRP A 397 17.09 -8.74 17.32
N LYS A 398 15.77 -8.76 17.21
CA LYS A 398 14.88 -7.64 17.52
C LYS A 398 13.68 -8.14 18.32
N ASP A 399 13.23 -7.33 19.26
CA ASP A 399 11.95 -7.57 19.92
C ASP A 399 10.81 -7.28 18.93
N LEU A 400 9.88 -8.22 18.79
CA LEU A 400 8.68 -8.06 17.97
C LEU A 400 7.85 -6.85 18.41
N LYS A 401 7.77 -6.61 19.72
CA LYS A 401 7.07 -5.44 20.27
C LYS A 401 7.68 -4.11 19.79
N SER A 402 9.00 -4.05 19.63
CA SER A 402 9.69 -2.85 19.14
C SER A 402 9.43 -2.55 17.65
N ILE A 403 8.90 -3.53 16.90
CA ILE A 403 8.59 -3.38 15.49
C ILE A 403 7.12 -2.99 15.30
N GLN A 404 6.25 -3.51 16.14
CA GLN A 404 4.81 -3.23 16.11
C GLN A 404 4.46 -1.88 16.74
N HIS A 405 5.27 -1.41 17.68
CA HIS A 405 5.00 -0.19 18.44
C HIS A 405 6.15 0.80 18.25
N GLY A 406 5.91 1.78 17.38
CA GLY A 406 6.81 2.94 17.26
C GLY A 406 6.91 3.80 18.53
N ASN A 407 6.03 3.59 19.52
CA ASN A 407 6.05 4.21 20.85
C ASN A 407 5.38 3.28 21.87
N PRO A 408 5.82 3.28 23.14
CA PRO A 408 5.06 2.65 24.20
C PRO A 408 3.67 3.29 24.25
N GLN A 409 2.64 2.45 24.36
CA GLN A 409 1.25 2.90 24.46
C GLN A 409 1.15 3.94 25.59
N LYS A 410 0.76 5.13 25.20
CA LYS A 410 0.31 6.11 26.19
C LYS A 410 -1.03 5.63 26.73
N PRO A 411 -1.25 5.70 28.06
CA PRO A 411 -2.56 5.41 28.60
C PRO A 411 -3.60 6.29 27.89
N HIS A 412 -4.73 5.67 27.50
CA HIS A 412 -5.83 6.44 26.92
C HIS A 412 -6.25 7.50 27.94
N PRO A 413 -6.50 8.74 27.49
CA PRO A 413 -7.05 9.76 28.38
C PRO A 413 -8.39 9.31 28.93
N GLU A 414 -8.69 9.68 30.18
CA GLU A 414 -10.00 9.44 30.78
C GLU A 414 -11.08 10.13 29.96
N LEU A 415 -12.17 9.42 29.71
CA LEU A 415 -13.32 9.96 28.99
C LEU A 415 -14.18 10.81 29.92
N TYR A 416 -14.53 11.98 29.44
CA TYR A 416 -15.39 12.92 30.17
C TYR A 416 -16.81 12.88 29.58
N TRP A 417 -17.71 12.17 30.26
CA TRP A 417 -19.07 11.93 29.76
C TRP A 417 -20.04 13.11 29.95
N ASN A 418 -19.72 14.09 30.82
CA ASN A 418 -20.56 15.22 31.17
C ASN A 418 -20.16 16.52 30.44
N ILE A 419 -20.12 16.48 29.09
CA ILE A 419 -19.93 17.70 28.30
C ILE A 419 -21.15 18.61 28.49
N THR A 420 -20.89 19.91 28.78
CA THR A 420 -21.95 20.91 28.97
C THR A 420 -22.45 21.47 27.65
N VAL A 421 -21.62 21.43 26.62
CA VAL A 421 -21.95 21.88 25.26
C VAL A 421 -22.89 20.89 24.58
N SER A 422 -24.02 21.39 24.07
CA SER A 422 -24.96 20.57 23.33
C SER A 422 -24.31 19.86 22.14
N GLN A 423 -24.60 18.58 21.96
CA GLN A 423 -24.10 17.79 20.81
C GLN A 423 -24.43 18.44 19.45
N THR A 424 -25.55 19.17 19.37
CA THR A 424 -25.95 19.89 18.16
C THR A 424 -25.01 21.05 17.79
N THR A 425 -24.20 21.56 18.74
CA THR A 425 -23.19 22.58 18.48
C THR A 425 -22.07 22.07 17.57
N TYR A 426 -21.73 20.79 17.69
CA TYR A 426 -20.70 20.13 16.87
C TYR A 426 -21.23 19.74 15.49
N ALA A 427 -22.55 19.49 15.37
CA ALA A 427 -23.17 19.04 14.13
C ALA A 427 -22.98 20.07 13.00
N GLY A 428 -22.62 19.59 11.80
CA GLY A 428 -22.41 20.44 10.63
C GLY A 428 -21.58 19.80 9.55
N LEU A 429 -21.39 20.55 8.47
CA LEU A 429 -20.52 20.21 7.35
C LEU A 429 -19.18 20.95 7.50
N TYR A 430 -18.07 20.20 7.39
CA TYR A 430 -16.71 20.73 7.52
C TYR A 430 -15.91 20.35 6.29
N GLY A 431 -15.16 21.28 5.73
CA GLY A 431 -14.46 21.05 4.48
C GLY A 431 -13.04 21.54 4.43
N HIS A 432 -12.25 20.86 3.59
CA HIS A 432 -10.89 21.21 3.23
C HIS A 432 -10.69 21.10 1.72
N LEU A 433 -9.98 22.05 1.12
CA LEU A 433 -9.83 22.16 -0.34
C LEU A 433 -9.21 20.90 -0.97
N ALA A 434 -8.23 20.29 -0.30
CA ALA A 434 -7.51 19.12 -0.82
C ALA A 434 -8.09 17.77 -0.34
N PHE A 435 -8.81 17.76 0.79
CA PHE A 435 -9.28 16.53 1.43
C PHE A 435 -10.79 16.34 1.37
N GLY A 436 -11.52 17.27 0.76
CA GLY A 436 -12.98 17.21 0.66
C GLY A 436 -13.69 17.52 1.98
N ASN A 437 -14.88 16.96 2.14
CA ASN A 437 -15.77 17.30 3.24
C ASN A 437 -15.99 16.14 4.20
N MET A 438 -16.25 16.47 5.46
CA MET A 438 -16.74 15.55 6.47
C MET A 438 -18.01 16.12 7.13
N THR A 439 -18.89 15.24 7.60
CA THR A 439 -20.14 15.60 8.25
C THR A 439 -20.14 15.13 9.69
N ILE A 440 -20.50 16.01 10.61
CA ILE A 440 -20.77 15.69 12.00
C ILE A 440 -22.28 15.65 12.21
N THR A 441 -22.76 14.58 12.81
CA THR A 441 -24.17 14.39 13.20
C THR A 441 -24.28 13.92 14.65
N SER A 442 -25.48 14.03 15.24
CA SER A 442 -25.80 13.45 16.54
C SER A 442 -26.97 12.46 16.33
N ASP A 443 -26.90 11.27 16.94
CA ASP A 443 -27.91 10.21 16.83
C ASP A 443 -28.62 9.91 18.15
N GLY A 444 -28.46 10.73 19.17
CA GLY A 444 -29.00 10.50 20.51
C GLY A 444 -28.06 9.72 21.43
N ASP A 445 -27.27 8.81 20.87
CA ASP A 445 -26.24 8.03 21.60
C ASP A 445 -24.87 8.73 21.60
N GLY A 446 -24.75 9.89 20.91
CA GLY A 446 -23.53 10.68 20.86
C GLY A 446 -23.26 11.33 19.51
N ILE A 447 -22.00 11.68 19.28
CA ILE A 447 -21.56 12.38 18.09
C ILE A 447 -20.96 11.38 17.10
N LEU A 448 -21.39 11.48 15.83
CA LEU A 448 -20.86 10.71 14.70
C LEU A 448 -20.15 11.63 13.73
N LEU A 449 -18.97 11.20 13.26
CA LEU A 449 -18.26 11.81 12.14
C LEU A 449 -18.32 10.85 10.94
N ASN A 450 -18.74 11.37 9.78
CA ASN A 450 -18.71 10.67 8.51
C ASN A 450 -17.72 11.36 7.57
N TYR A 451 -16.74 10.61 7.06
CA TYR A 451 -15.70 11.11 6.18
C TYR A 451 -15.32 10.07 5.12
N GLY A 452 -15.39 10.45 3.85
CA GLY A 452 -15.17 9.53 2.74
C GLY A 452 -16.23 8.43 2.63
N ARG A 453 -15.88 7.35 1.92
CA ARG A 453 -16.81 6.25 1.61
C ARG A 453 -17.02 5.29 2.78
N PHE A 454 -15.98 5.05 3.59
CA PHE A 454 -15.97 4.03 4.64
C PHE A 454 -15.73 4.61 6.05
N GLY A 455 -15.39 5.89 6.15
CA GLY A 455 -15.01 6.52 7.41
C GLY A 455 -16.23 6.97 8.20
N ARG A 456 -16.75 6.11 9.07
CA ARG A 456 -17.77 6.43 10.07
C ARG A 456 -17.16 6.23 11.45
N LEU A 457 -17.14 7.28 12.26
CA LEU A 457 -16.51 7.26 13.57
C LEU A 457 -17.51 7.68 14.66
N ARG A 458 -17.47 6.96 15.79
CA ARG A 458 -18.05 7.41 17.05
C ARG A 458 -17.05 8.29 17.76
N LEU A 459 -17.46 9.49 18.14
CA LEU A 459 -16.64 10.44 18.89
C LEU A 459 -16.95 10.37 20.37
N LEU A 460 -15.95 10.01 21.19
CA LEU A 460 -16.04 9.97 22.64
C LEU A 460 -15.28 11.14 23.25
N PRO A 461 -15.91 11.95 24.12
CA PRO A 461 -15.31 13.18 24.61
C PRO A 461 -14.20 12.90 25.65
N ILE A 462 -13.07 13.58 25.49
CA ILE A 462 -12.04 13.80 26.53
C ILE A 462 -12.39 15.08 27.29
N ASN A 463 -12.85 16.09 26.58
CA ASN A 463 -13.40 17.35 27.09
C ASN A 463 -14.26 17.99 25.98
N GLU A 464 -14.68 19.24 26.16
CA GLU A 464 -15.54 19.95 25.17
C GLU A 464 -14.85 20.21 23.83
N GLN A 465 -13.53 20.15 23.74
CA GLN A 465 -12.77 20.39 22.50
C GLN A 465 -12.18 19.10 21.91
N LEU A 466 -11.72 18.18 22.75
CA LEU A 466 -11.00 17.00 22.36
C LEU A 466 -11.88 15.75 22.44
N PHE A 467 -11.85 14.96 21.38
CA PHE A 467 -12.59 13.70 21.26
C PHE A 467 -11.68 12.59 20.75
N LEU A 468 -11.96 11.37 21.21
CA LEU A 468 -11.41 10.13 20.64
C LEU A 468 -12.38 9.60 19.58
N GLY A 469 -11.90 9.44 18.36
CA GLY A 469 -12.66 8.89 17.23
C GLY A 469 -12.38 7.41 17.04
N TYR A 470 -13.40 6.59 17.23
CA TYR A 470 -13.37 5.15 17.00
C TYR A 470 -14.09 4.83 15.70
N PHE A 471 -13.43 4.18 14.78
CA PHE A 471 -14.08 3.73 13.55
C PHE A 471 -15.17 2.71 13.84
N LEU A 472 -16.25 2.81 13.09
CA LEU A 472 -17.36 1.86 13.06
C LEU A 472 -17.34 1.03 11.77
N ASP A 473 -18.22 0.07 11.68
CA ASP A 473 -18.49 -0.74 10.49
C ASP A 473 -17.22 -1.43 9.96
N SER A 474 -16.98 -1.41 8.67
CA SER A 474 -15.85 -2.09 8.01
C SER A 474 -14.45 -1.66 8.47
N LEU A 475 -14.32 -0.55 9.17
CA LEU A 475 -13.05 -0.03 9.70
C LEU A 475 -12.94 -0.12 11.23
N SER A 476 -13.93 -0.68 11.94
CA SER A 476 -13.95 -0.72 13.40
C SER A 476 -12.73 -1.39 14.03
N PHE A 477 -12.12 -2.31 13.33
CA PHE A 477 -10.89 -3.00 13.71
C PHE A 477 -9.63 -2.13 13.74
N THR A 478 -9.66 -0.96 13.09
CA THR A 478 -8.50 -0.06 13.06
C THR A 478 -8.35 0.75 14.33
N THR A 479 -9.33 0.75 15.23
CA THR A 479 -9.35 1.52 16.48
C THR A 479 -9.93 0.73 17.65
N ASN A 480 -9.62 -0.57 17.74
CA ASN A 480 -10.11 -1.42 18.83
C ASN A 480 -9.42 -1.17 20.18
N SER A 481 -10.15 -1.51 21.24
CA SER A 481 -9.77 -1.28 22.64
C SER A 481 -8.54 -2.04 23.13
N ASP A 482 -8.05 -3.03 22.37
CA ASP A 482 -6.90 -3.87 22.79
C ASP A 482 -5.54 -3.24 22.55
N GLY A 483 -5.48 -1.95 22.20
CA GLY A 483 -4.24 -1.21 22.15
C GLY A 483 -3.36 -1.46 20.92
N ASN A 484 -3.83 -2.14 19.88
CA ASN A 484 -3.07 -2.31 18.64
C ASN A 484 -3.17 -1.11 17.70
N THR A 485 -4.17 -0.26 17.88
CA THR A 485 -4.34 1.00 17.14
C THR A 485 -4.94 2.07 18.03
N GLU A 486 -4.28 3.20 18.13
CA GLU A 486 -4.79 4.34 18.91
C GLU A 486 -6.01 4.96 18.20
N PRO A 487 -7.07 5.34 18.95
CA PRO A 487 -8.17 6.11 18.39
C PRO A 487 -7.69 7.45 17.86
N LEU A 488 -8.40 7.98 16.86
CA LEU A 488 -8.05 9.27 16.29
C LEU A 488 -8.36 10.40 17.27
N VAL A 489 -7.38 11.24 17.59
CA VAL A 489 -7.61 12.42 18.42
C VAL A 489 -8.10 13.57 17.53
N ILE A 490 -9.37 13.94 17.69
CA ILE A 490 -10.07 14.97 16.93
C ILE A 490 -10.27 16.19 17.83
N ASP A 491 -9.95 17.38 17.31
CA ASP A 491 -9.94 18.62 18.08
C ASP A 491 -10.89 19.65 17.44
N PHE A 492 -11.95 20.05 18.15
CA PHE A 492 -12.89 21.06 17.72
C PHE A 492 -12.41 22.46 18.17
N LYS A 493 -12.33 23.40 17.26
CA LYS A 493 -11.98 24.77 17.53
C LYS A 493 -13.24 25.64 17.60
N PHE A 494 -13.38 26.36 18.68
CA PHE A 494 -14.50 27.28 18.92
C PHE A 494 -14.08 28.73 18.62
N ASN A 495 -14.98 29.49 18.05
CA ASN A 495 -14.82 30.93 17.92
C ASN A 495 -15.19 31.67 19.23
N ALA A 496 -15.01 32.99 19.27
CA ALA A 496 -15.31 33.81 20.44
C ALA A 496 -16.81 33.83 20.85
N LEU A 497 -17.70 33.34 19.99
CA LEU A 497 -19.14 33.24 20.25
C LEU A 497 -19.57 31.85 20.74
N GLY A 498 -18.61 30.95 21.00
CA GLY A 498 -18.88 29.60 21.44
C GLY A 498 -19.40 28.64 20.36
N ALA A 499 -19.32 29.01 19.08
CA ALA A 499 -19.67 28.13 17.97
C ALA A 499 -18.42 27.41 17.42
N VAL A 500 -18.56 26.14 17.01
CA VAL A 500 -17.48 25.41 16.38
C VAL A 500 -17.15 26.05 15.03
N GLU A 501 -15.89 26.41 14.83
CA GLU A 501 -15.38 27.05 13.61
C GLU A 501 -14.66 26.02 12.69
N SER A 502 -13.93 25.07 13.26
CA SER A 502 -13.20 24.06 12.50
C SER A 502 -12.97 22.79 13.32
N ILE A 503 -12.57 21.74 12.59
CA ILE A 503 -12.12 20.47 13.13
C ILE A 503 -10.67 20.26 12.70
N GLU A 504 -9.79 20.02 13.68
CA GLU A 504 -8.43 19.59 13.43
C GLU A 504 -8.40 18.05 13.38
N PHE A 505 -8.25 17.48 12.19
CA PHE A 505 -8.32 16.04 11.92
C PHE A 505 -6.96 15.49 11.49
N PRO A 506 -6.52 14.31 12.02
CA PRO A 506 -5.25 13.69 11.64
C PRO A 506 -5.38 12.99 10.27
N VAL A 507 -5.10 13.68 9.18
CA VAL A 507 -5.14 13.11 7.83
C VAL A 507 -3.95 12.17 7.54
N ASP A 508 -2.84 12.37 8.25
CA ASP A 508 -1.67 11.48 8.19
C ASP A 508 -1.18 11.17 9.60
N LEU A 509 -1.27 9.89 9.98
CA LEU A 509 -0.88 9.44 11.32
C LEU A 509 0.65 9.35 11.51
N SER A 510 1.41 9.44 10.43
CA SER A 510 2.88 9.47 10.49
C SER A 510 3.45 10.84 10.86
N VAL A 511 2.61 11.87 10.89
CA VAL A 511 3.00 13.24 11.23
C VAL A 511 2.14 13.79 12.37
N PRO A 512 2.74 14.56 13.32
CA PRO A 512 2.00 15.14 14.45
C PRO A 512 0.99 16.21 14.05
N GLN A 513 1.15 16.80 12.86
CA GLN A 513 0.35 17.90 12.39
C GLN A 513 -1.05 17.44 11.97
N LYS A 514 -2.08 18.05 12.52
CA LYS A 514 -3.47 17.87 12.10
C LYS A 514 -3.84 18.86 11.01
N THR A 515 -4.83 18.49 10.21
CA THR A 515 -5.37 19.33 9.13
C THR A 515 -6.69 19.97 9.56
N SER A 516 -6.82 21.27 9.31
CA SER A 516 -7.99 22.07 9.68
C SER A 516 -9.08 21.99 8.63
N PHE A 517 -10.23 21.40 8.99
CA PHE A 517 -11.44 21.40 8.18
C PHE A 517 -12.37 22.49 8.66
N LYS A 518 -12.62 23.50 7.83
CA LYS A 518 -13.44 24.67 8.19
C LYS A 518 -14.93 24.35 8.08
N ARG A 519 -15.74 24.89 9.00
CA ARG A 519 -17.21 24.77 8.95
C ARG A 519 -17.77 25.51 7.75
N ILE A 520 -18.64 24.85 6.96
CA ILE A 520 -19.17 25.37 5.69
C ILE A 520 -20.57 25.98 5.84
N ASP A 521 -21.32 25.64 6.89
CA ASP A 521 -22.75 25.86 7.07
C ASP A 521 -23.23 27.34 6.97
N LYS A 522 -22.32 28.30 6.84
CA LYS A 522 -22.65 29.74 6.77
C LYS A 522 -21.99 30.52 5.64
N PHE A 523 -21.26 29.84 4.72
CA PHE A 523 -20.67 30.57 3.59
C PHE A 523 -21.61 30.61 2.37
N ARG A 524 -22.31 31.74 2.22
CA ARG A 524 -22.99 32.11 0.96
C ARG A 524 -21.98 32.28 -0.18
N SER A 525 -22.14 31.43 -1.21
CA SER A 525 -22.11 31.86 -2.63
C SER A 525 -20.80 32.24 -3.34
N ARG A 526 -19.60 32.01 -2.85
CA ARG A 526 -18.42 32.13 -3.77
C ARG A 526 -17.79 30.81 -4.21
N TYR A 527 -18.08 29.72 -3.52
CA TYR A 527 -17.57 28.38 -3.85
C TYR A 527 -18.64 27.40 -4.39
N THR A 528 -19.92 27.81 -4.39
CA THR A 528 -21.04 26.94 -4.81
C THR A 528 -21.21 26.79 -6.32
N ARG A 529 -20.42 27.42 -7.17
CA ARG A 529 -20.57 27.27 -8.63
C ARG A 529 -20.10 25.90 -9.17
N ASN A 530 -19.34 25.12 -8.40
CA ASN A 530 -18.86 23.80 -8.82
C ASN A 530 -19.48 22.60 -8.07
N TYR A 531 -20.36 22.85 -7.08
CA TYR A 531 -20.93 21.77 -6.26
C TYR A 531 -22.47 21.61 -6.36
N SER A 532 -23.16 22.46 -7.11
CA SER A 532 -24.64 22.47 -7.15
C SER A 532 -25.28 21.61 -8.24
N VAL A 533 -24.52 20.73 -8.93
CA VAL A 533 -25.11 19.91 -10.02
C VAL A 533 -25.41 18.46 -9.62
N MET A 534 -25.07 18.00 -8.41
CA MET A 534 -25.20 16.58 -8.05
C MET A 534 -26.02 16.23 -6.81
N THR A 535 -27.08 16.95 -6.52
CA THR A 535 -28.10 16.48 -5.56
C THR A 535 -29.45 16.31 -6.22
N LYS A 536 -29.54 15.47 -7.25
CA LYS A 536 -30.79 14.89 -7.73
C LYS A 536 -30.50 13.59 -8.48
N ALA A 537 -30.49 12.49 -7.77
CA ALA A 537 -30.95 11.19 -8.25
C ALA A 537 -31.34 10.34 -7.05
N GLU A 538 -32.60 10.06 -7.00
CA GLU A 538 -33.36 9.28 -6.01
C GLU A 538 -32.91 7.81 -5.99
N GLY A 539 -32.77 7.20 -4.84
CA GLY A 539 -33.81 6.39 -4.19
C GLY A 539 -33.84 4.92 -4.61
N ARG A 540 -33.73 4.07 -3.59
CA ARG A 540 -34.18 2.69 -3.41
C ARG A 540 -33.09 1.63 -3.25
N GLY A 541 -33.17 0.96 -2.10
CA GLY A 541 -32.59 -0.35 -1.87
C GLY A 541 -32.08 -0.55 -0.45
N VAL A 542 -33.00 -0.86 0.49
CA VAL A 542 -32.66 -1.35 1.82
C VAL A 542 -32.16 -2.78 1.69
N GLY A 543 -30.92 -3.01 2.07
CA GLY A 543 -30.34 -4.34 2.25
C GLY A 543 -29.59 -4.38 3.57
N THR A 544 -30.07 -5.21 4.47
CA THR A 544 -29.48 -5.54 5.78
C THR A 544 -28.06 -6.09 5.61
N PHE A 545 -27.07 -5.45 6.21
CA PHE A 545 -25.68 -5.94 6.23
C PHE A 545 -25.24 -6.23 7.67
N LEU A 546 -24.73 -7.42 7.85
CA LEU A 546 -24.00 -7.87 9.03
C LEU A 546 -22.57 -7.30 8.99
N SER A 547 -22.12 -6.85 10.13
CA SER A 547 -20.81 -6.22 10.38
C SER A 547 -19.63 -7.17 10.25
N VAL A 548 -18.51 -6.70 9.72
CA VAL A 548 -17.22 -7.37 9.79
C VAL A 548 -16.08 -6.34 9.92
N THR A 549 -15.16 -6.63 10.78
CA THR A 549 -14.03 -5.83 11.27
C THR A 549 -12.70 -6.32 10.75
N ALA A 550 -11.72 -5.49 10.52
CA ALA A 550 -10.25 -5.65 10.68
C ALA A 550 -9.30 -4.84 9.77
N ALA A 551 -8.23 -4.33 10.24
CA ALA A 551 -6.78 -4.29 9.98
C ALA A 551 -6.03 -2.98 9.77
N TRP A 552 -5.04 -2.78 10.63
CA TRP A 552 -4.02 -1.73 10.54
C TRP A 552 -2.60 -2.31 10.39
N CYS A 553 -2.23 -2.85 9.28
CA CYS A 553 -0.83 -3.19 8.95
C CYS A 553 -0.58 -3.13 7.45
N LEU A 554 -1.02 -2.03 6.81
CA LEU A 554 -1.12 -2.07 5.36
C LEU A 554 -0.11 -1.21 4.60
N PHE A 555 0.75 -0.39 5.23
CA PHE A 555 1.54 0.55 4.44
C PHE A 555 2.91 0.99 5.03
N HIS A 556 3.59 0.14 5.78
CA HIS A 556 5.03 0.42 6.09
C HIS A 556 5.88 -0.83 6.05
#